data_e4383f007e57c44fff9ee03b27bd3d7e
#
_entry.id   e4383f007e57c44fff9ee03b27bd3d7e
#
_cell.length_a   1.000
_cell.length_b   1.000
_cell.length_c   1.000
_cell.angle_alpha   90.00
_cell.angle_beta   90.00
_cell.angle_gamma   90.00
#
_symmetry.space_group_name_H-M   'P 1'
#
loop_
_entity.id
_entity.type
_entity.pdbx_description
1 polymer ?
#
loop_
_entity_poly.entity_id
_entity_poly.type
_entity_poly.pdbx_seq_one_letter_code
_entity_poly.pdbx_strand_id
1 'polypeptide(L)'
;NRVSFSLVICSYRRKGWLEENLKKITMDPALQKLARENGFVVRIVDNAGELADSYGPGIRVYPNENTGGSGGFSRGMEESAKEKDRYGTSHVILMDDDVKLQTESLHRLYALLSYIKPEYRQEPVAGRMFRLDYREMQYTAAEIWNGGDLRHIGFNRDMTQEENLSDMNENEGAEYGGWWFACYPMDFVEKNRPMPFFLHCDDVEYGLRHGGTPIILNGIQVWHETCEYRQSPVIAYYDTRNTLFVNEFLNDIFDYDDVLDKWKQKITEAHLKREWLKEYCLIMAL
;
A
#
# COMPACT_ATOMS: atom_id res chain seq x y z
N ASN A 1 8.51 -23.48 -4.52
CA ASN A 1 9.38 -22.30 -4.47
C ASN A 1 9.84 -22.05 -3.05
N ARG A 2 11.09 -21.61 -2.88
CA ARG A 2 11.50 -21.06 -1.60
C ARG A 2 10.99 -19.62 -1.54
N VAL A 3 10.15 -19.32 -0.56
CA VAL A 3 9.56 -18.00 -0.34
C VAL A 3 10.12 -17.44 0.95
N SER A 4 10.54 -16.19 0.93
CA SER A 4 10.96 -15.44 2.09
C SER A 4 10.45 -14.00 1.97
N PHE A 5 9.88 -13.47 3.05
CA PHE A 5 9.26 -12.15 3.07
C PHE A 5 10.04 -11.14 3.89
N SER A 6 10.06 -9.93 3.37
CA SER A 6 10.29 -8.73 4.15
C SER A 6 8.97 -7.95 4.26
N LEU A 7 8.37 -7.87 5.45
CA LEU A 7 7.23 -7.02 5.73
C LEU A 7 7.73 -5.64 6.14
N VAL A 8 7.47 -4.64 5.32
CA VAL A 8 7.84 -3.23 5.56
C VAL A 8 6.61 -2.48 6.06
N ILE A 9 6.76 -1.80 7.19
CA ILE A 9 5.73 -0.94 7.79
C ILE A 9 6.35 0.43 8.01
N CYS A 10 5.75 1.48 7.45
CA CYS A 10 6.12 2.86 7.75
C CYS A 10 5.20 3.38 8.86
N SER A 11 5.76 3.86 9.98
CA SER A 11 4.96 4.32 11.11
C SER A 11 5.22 5.78 11.46
N TYR A 12 4.12 6.52 11.66
CA TYR A 12 4.15 7.90 12.12
C TYR A 12 3.03 8.19 13.12
N ARG A 13 3.39 8.29 14.42
CA ARG A 13 2.46 8.64 15.52
C ARG A 13 1.27 7.68 15.69
N ARG A 14 1.46 6.39 15.36
CA ARG A 14 0.43 5.34 15.43
C ARG A 14 0.91 4.07 16.15
N LYS A 15 1.80 4.26 17.13
CA LYS A 15 2.42 3.18 17.91
C LYS A 15 1.42 2.13 18.40
N GLY A 16 0.24 2.54 18.90
CA GLY A 16 -0.75 1.59 19.43
C GLY A 16 -1.30 0.61 18.38
N TRP A 17 -1.58 1.09 17.16
CA TRP A 17 -2.01 0.27 16.03
C TRP A 17 -0.93 -0.71 15.60
N LEU A 18 0.29 -0.19 15.44
CA LEU A 18 1.45 -0.98 15.09
C LEU A 18 1.68 -2.11 16.10
N GLU A 19 1.70 -1.80 17.40
CA GLU A 19 1.96 -2.79 18.46
C GLU A 19 0.87 -3.88 18.54
N GLU A 20 -0.39 -3.55 18.25
CA GLU A 20 -1.47 -4.55 18.13
C GLU A 20 -1.18 -5.55 17.01
N ASN A 21 -0.75 -5.09 15.84
CA ASN A 21 -0.39 -5.96 14.71
C ASN A 21 0.88 -6.77 15.00
N LEU A 22 1.91 -6.15 15.57
CA LEU A 22 3.14 -6.85 15.95
C LEU A 22 2.88 -7.95 16.98
N LYS A 23 1.99 -7.72 17.92
CA LYS A 23 1.57 -8.74 18.88
C LYS A 23 0.98 -9.97 18.20
N LYS A 24 0.10 -9.78 17.20
CA LYS A 24 -0.47 -10.89 16.42
C LYS A 24 0.61 -11.67 15.68
N ILE A 25 1.54 -10.96 15.03
CA ILE A 25 2.67 -11.57 14.30
C ILE A 25 3.58 -12.35 15.25
N THR A 26 3.92 -11.78 16.40
CA THR A 26 4.83 -12.42 17.38
C THR A 26 4.20 -13.59 18.11
N MET A 27 2.88 -13.61 18.23
CA MET A 27 2.14 -14.73 18.85
C MET A 27 1.82 -15.85 17.85
N ASP A 28 2.01 -15.66 16.56
CA ASP A 28 1.74 -16.66 15.54
C ASP A 28 2.90 -17.67 15.41
N PRO A 29 2.68 -18.97 15.77
CA PRO A 29 3.77 -19.93 15.81
C PRO A 29 4.40 -20.22 14.46
N ALA A 30 3.62 -20.16 13.38
CA ALA A 30 4.11 -20.42 12.03
C ALA A 30 4.96 -19.26 11.51
N LEU A 31 4.55 -18.01 11.73
CA LEU A 31 5.36 -16.84 11.40
C LEU A 31 6.64 -16.79 12.23
N GLN A 32 6.59 -17.16 13.51
CA GLN A 32 7.77 -17.26 14.36
C GLN A 32 8.72 -18.37 13.90
N LYS A 33 8.20 -19.48 13.40
CA LYS A 33 9.02 -20.52 12.78
C LYS A 33 9.73 -19.99 11.52
N LEU A 34 8.98 -19.35 10.61
CA LEU A 34 9.54 -18.72 9.41
C LEU A 34 10.62 -17.69 9.76
N ALA A 35 10.40 -16.87 10.78
CA ALA A 35 11.38 -15.87 11.23
C ALA A 35 12.69 -16.51 11.73
N ARG A 36 12.62 -17.61 12.48
CA ARG A 36 13.79 -18.37 12.94
C ARG A 36 14.56 -19.02 11.77
N GLU A 37 13.87 -19.39 10.72
CA GLU A 37 14.44 -19.99 9.49
C GLU A 37 14.89 -18.94 8.47
N ASN A 38 14.92 -17.66 8.84
CA ASN A 38 15.20 -16.51 7.98
C ASN A 38 14.23 -16.36 6.78
N GLY A 39 13.03 -16.94 6.88
CA GLY A 39 11.99 -16.85 5.86
C GLY A 39 11.02 -15.69 6.05
N PHE A 40 11.12 -14.95 7.16
CA PHE A 40 10.26 -13.82 7.46
C PHE A 40 10.97 -12.78 8.34
N VAL A 41 10.93 -11.52 7.94
CA VAL A 41 11.46 -10.40 8.72
C VAL A 41 10.51 -9.21 8.63
N VAL A 42 10.24 -8.57 9.75
CA VAL A 42 9.47 -7.32 9.81
C VAL A 42 10.44 -6.15 9.92
N ARG A 43 10.28 -5.15 9.07
CA ARG A 43 11.04 -3.90 9.06
C ARG A 43 10.10 -2.73 9.31
N ILE A 44 10.32 -2.04 10.40
CA ILE A 44 9.54 -0.89 10.79
C ILE A 44 10.37 0.36 10.59
N VAL A 45 9.88 1.28 9.79
CA VAL A 45 10.51 2.58 9.61
C VAL A 45 9.78 3.60 10.49
N ASP A 46 10.48 4.10 11.49
CA ASP A 46 9.94 5.02 12.50
C ASP A 46 10.18 6.47 12.08
N ASN A 47 9.17 7.08 11.48
CA ASN A 47 9.18 8.48 11.04
C ASN A 47 8.88 9.47 12.20
N ALA A 48 8.57 8.99 13.40
CA ALA A 48 8.22 9.83 14.55
C ALA A 48 9.24 9.79 15.69
N GLY A 49 10.15 8.80 15.70
CA GLY A 49 11.10 8.59 16.78
C GLY A 49 10.44 8.18 18.10
N GLU A 50 9.31 7.45 18.04
CA GLU A 50 8.52 7.09 19.22
C GLU A 50 8.56 5.60 19.57
N LEU A 51 9.18 4.79 18.71
CA LEU A 51 9.17 3.34 18.85
C LEU A 51 10.32 2.85 19.72
N ALA A 52 10.16 1.66 20.30
CA ALA A 52 11.23 0.99 21.00
C ALA A 52 12.30 0.49 20.01
N ASP A 53 13.55 0.40 20.47
CA ASP A 53 14.66 -0.10 19.64
C ASP A 53 14.49 -1.56 19.21
N SER A 54 13.63 -2.31 19.88
CA SER A 54 13.37 -3.73 19.61
C SER A 54 11.97 -4.16 20.03
N TYR A 55 11.34 -4.98 19.17
CA TYR A 55 10.08 -5.66 19.42
C TYR A 55 10.23 -7.19 19.42
N GLY A 56 11.46 -7.70 19.49
CA GLY A 56 11.76 -9.13 19.53
C GLY A 56 12.42 -9.69 18.28
N PRO A 57 12.68 -11.01 18.26
CA PRO A 57 13.34 -11.67 17.14
C PRO A 57 12.60 -11.50 15.82
N GLY A 58 13.34 -11.25 14.74
CA GLY A 58 12.74 -11.09 13.39
C GLY A 58 12.09 -9.74 13.15
N ILE A 59 12.13 -8.81 14.11
CA ILE A 59 11.61 -7.44 13.97
C ILE A 59 12.77 -6.46 14.09
N ARG A 60 12.86 -5.53 13.15
CA ARG A 60 13.87 -4.48 13.10
C ARG A 60 13.21 -3.12 13.00
N VAL A 61 13.71 -2.17 13.79
CA VAL A 61 13.25 -0.78 13.77
C VAL A 61 14.36 0.08 13.19
N TYR A 62 14.00 0.95 12.26
CA TYR A 62 14.88 1.89 11.59
C TYR A 62 14.41 3.30 11.90
N PRO A 63 15.12 4.06 12.74
CA PRO A 63 14.85 5.47 12.91
C PRO A 63 14.96 6.19 11.57
N ASN A 64 14.03 7.08 11.30
CA ASN A 64 13.98 7.85 10.07
C ASN A 64 13.47 9.26 10.33
N GLU A 65 13.95 10.22 9.56
CA GLU A 65 13.29 11.52 9.50
C GLU A 65 11.93 11.36 8.82
N ASN A 66 10.96 12.21 9.20
CA ASN A 66 9.64 12.14 8.58
C ASN A 66 9.70 12.54 7.11
N THR A 67 9.90 11.55 6.25
CA THR A 67 9.86 11.68 4.79
C THR A 67 8.53 11.25 4.18
N GLY A 68 7.48 11.19 5.01
CA GLY A 68 6.14 10.71 4.63
C GLY A 68 6.08 9.21 4.42
N GLY A 69 4.95 8.72 3.93
CA GLY A 69 4.75 7.31 3.57
C GLY A 69 5.72 6.86 2.49
N SER A 70 5.80 7.61 1.41
CA SER A 70 6.67 7.34 0.26
C SER A 70 8.14 7.14 0.67
N GLY A 71 8.71 8.07 1.45
CA GLY A 71 10.11 7.96 1.90
C GLY A 71 10.32 6.86 2.93
N GLY A 72 9.35 6.65 3.84
CA GLY A 72 9.41 5.59 4.83
C GLY A 72 9.37 4.20 4.20
N PHE A 73 8.47 3.95 3.27
CA PHE A 73 8.44 2.71 2.50
C PHE A 73 9.70 2.52 1.66
N SER A 74 10.17 3.57 0.99
CA SER A 74 11.44 3.55 0.24
C SER A 74 12.61 3.12 1.13
N ARG A 75 12.73 3.64 2.35
CA ARG A 75 13.75 3.24 3.32
C ARG A 75 13.63 1.75 3.69
N GLY A 76 12.43 1.27 3.97
CA GLY A 76 12.19 -0.14 4.29
C GLY A 76 12.51 -1.09 3.13
N MET A 77 12.18 -0.69 1.89
CA MET A 77 12.58 -1.40 0.67
C MET A 77 14.09 -1.46 0.51
N GLU A 78 14.78 -0.34 0.76
CA GLU A 78 16.24 -0.27 0.71
C GLU A 78 16.90 -1.24 1.71
N GLU A 79 16.43 -1.24 2.96
CA GLU A 79 16.94 -2.15 3.99
C GLU A 79 16.61 -3.62 3.66
N SER A 80 15.49 -3.87 2.98
CA SER A 80 15.14 -5.21 2.48
C SER A 80 16.10 -5.67 1.39
N ALA A 81 16.45 -4.79 0.46
CA ALA A 81 17.38 -5.08 -0.62
C ALA A 81 18.82 -5.27 -0.12
N LYS A 82 19.29 -4.45 0.84
CA LYS A 82 20.63 -4.59 1.47
C LYS A 82 20.83 -5.95 2.14
N GLU A 83 19.78 -6.50 2.73
CA GLU A 83 19.87 -7.76 3.48
C GLU A 83 19.23 -8.95 2.72
N LYS A 84 18.92 -8.80 1.41
CA LYS A 84 18.20 -9.83 0.65
C LYS A 84 18.91 -11.20 0.69
N ASP A 85 20.20 -11.22 0.53
CA ASP A 85 20.99 -12.47 0.50
C ASP A 85 21.04 -13.14 1.86
N ARG A 86 21.09 -12.36 2.94
CA ARG A 86 21.08 -12.85 4.32
C ARG A 86 19.79 -13.60 4.65
N TYR A 87 18.65 -13.09 4.20
CA TYR A 87 17.32 -13.66 4.49
C TYR A 87 16.77 -14.48 3.31
N GLY A 88 17.46 -14.51 2.17
CA GLY A 88 16.95 -15.09 0.94
C GLY A 88 15.64 -14.44 0.50
N THR A 89 15.49 -13.12 0.72
CA THR A 89 14.23 -12.40 0.52
C THR A 89 13.79 -12.46 -0.92
N SER A 90 12.65 -13.08 -1.16
CA SER A 90 12.06 -13.21 -2.50
C SER A 90 11.01 -12.13 -2.79
N HIS A 91 10.32 -11.64 -1.75
CA HIS A 91 9.25 -10.65 -1.88
C HIS A 91 9.27 -9.65 -0.73
N VAL A 92 8.80 -8.45 -1.02
CA VAL A 92 8.59 -7.37 -0.05
C VAL A 92 7.10 -7.07 0.04
N ILE A 93 6.58 -7.10 1.26
CA ILE A 93 5.21 -6.70 1.57
C ILE A 93 5.26 -5.29 2.12
N LEU A 94 4.45 -4.41 1.57
CA LEU A 94 4.23 -3.05 2.06
C LEU A 94 2.90 -3.01 2.78
N MET A 95 2.88 -2.49 3.99
CA MET A 95 1.67 -2.45 4.80
C MET A 95 1.63 -1.18 5.65
N ASP A 96 0.49 -0.49 5.66
CA ASP A 96 0.25 0.65 6.54
C ASP A 96 0.25 0.25 8.02
N ASP A 97 0.63 1.18 8.89
CA ASP A 97 0.72 0.94 10.34
C ASP A 97 -0.64 0.91 11.04
N ASP A 98 -1.68 1.50 10.44
CA ASP A 98 -3.04 1.64 10.99
C ASP A 98 -4.08 0.68 10.39
N VAL A 99 -3.63 -0.37 9.73
CA VAL A 99 -4.51 -1.47 9.33
C VAL A 99 -4.79 -2.41 10.51
N LYS A 100 -5.90 -3.16 10.45
CA LYS A 100 -6.08 -4.38 11.26
C LYS A 100 -5.71 -5.59 10.45
N LEU A 101 -4.55 -6.15 10.77
CA LEU A 101 -4.05 -7.38 10.15
C LEU A 101 -4.67 -8.62 10.80
N GLN A 102 -4.99 -9.62 9.98
CA GLN A 102 -5.13 -11.02 10.37
C GLN A 102 -3.95 -11.80 9.82
N THR A 103 -3.26 -12.57 10.65
CA THR A 103 -2.06 -13.33 10.23
C THR A 103 -2.37 -14.36 9.14
N GLU A 104 -3.62 -14.78 9.02
CA GLU A 104 -4.10 -15.62 7.91
C GLU A 104 -3.78 -15.01 6.54
N SER A 105 -3.81 -13.69 6.39
CA SER A 105 -3.44 -13.02 5.13
C SER A 105 -1.98 -13.30 4.75
N LEU A 106 -1.08 -13.31 5.74
CA LEU A 106 0.33 -13.66 5.53
C LEU A 106 0.51 -15.15 5.20
N HIS A 107 -0.25 -16.04 5.86
CA HIS A 107 -0.21 -17.47 5.56
C HIS A 107 -0.71 -17.77 4.15
N ARG A 108 -1.81 -17.15 3.71
CA ARG A 108 -2.35 -17.30 2.37
C ARG A 108 -1.41 -16.75 1.31
N LEU A 109 -0.80 -15.60 1.56
CA LEU A 109 0.21 -15.03 0.68
C LEU A 109 1.42 -15.97 0.56
N TYR A 110 1.90 -16.53 1.68
CA TYR A 110 2.99 -17.50 1.67
C TYR A 110 2.64 -18.76 0.85
N ALA A 111 1.44 -19.29 1.07
CA ALA A 111 0.96 -20.45 0.30
C ALA A 111 0.84 -20.13 -1.19
N LEU A 112 0.20 -18.99 -1.54
CA LEU A 112 0.10 -18.55 -2.94
C LEU A 112 1.48 -18.55 -3.61
N LEU A 113 2.44 -17.82 -3.06
CA LEU A 113 3.77 -17.64 -3.66
C LEU A 113 4.61 -18.93 -3.66
N SER A 114 4.37 -19.83 -2.70
CA SER A 114 5.03 -21.14 -2.68
C SER A 114 4.60 -22.05 -3.84
N TYR A 115 3.34 -21.95 -4.26
CA TYR A 115 2.74 -22.83 -5.28
C TYR A 115 2.46 -22.12 -6.61
N ILE A 116 2.65 -20.82 -6.70
CA ILE A 116 2.42 -20.04 -7.91
C ILE A 116 3.24 -20.58 -9.09
N LYS A 117 2.65 -20.58 -10.28
CA LYS A 117 3.35 -20.97 -11.49
C LYS A 117 4.47 -19.99 -11.83
N PRO A 118 5.55 -20.46 -12.51
CA PRO A 118 6.71 -19.63 -12.84
C PRO A 118 6.37 -18.33 -13.57
N GLU A 119 5.42 -18.35 -14.47
CA GLU A 119 5.00 -17.22 -15.29
C GLU A 119 4.39 -16.05 -14.48
N TYR A 120 3.83 -16.34 -13.29
CA TYR A 120 3.21 -15.31 -12.43
C TYR A 120 4.08 -14.87 -11.24
N ARG A 121 5.32 -15.37 -11.15
CA ARG A 121 6.18 -15.08 -9.98
C ARG A 121 6.62 -13.64 -9.86
N GLN A 122 6.62 -12.93 -10.96
CA GLN A 122 7.01 -11.53 -11.02
C GLN A 122 5.80 -10.58 -10.92
N GLU A 123 4.58 -11.13 -10.87
CA GLU A 123 3.39 -10.30 -10.70
C GLU A 123 3.27 -9.83 -9.24
N PRO A 124 2.82 -8.59 -9.02
CA PRO A 124 2.52 -8.10 -7.68
C PRO A 124 1.28 -8.80 -7.12
N VAL A 125 1.12 -8.79 -5.80
CA VAL A 125 -0.10 -9.27 -5.14
C VAL A 125 -0.75 -8.11 -4.41
N ALA A 126 -2.02 -7.85 -4.70
CA ALA A 126 -2.83 -6.85 -4.02
C ALA A 126 -3.63 -7.49 -2.87
N GLY A 127 -3.50 -6.94 -1.67
CA GLY A 127 -4.35 -7.29 -0.54
C GLY A 127 -5.64 -6.47 -0.55
N ARG A 128 -6.78 -7.15 -0.42
CA ARG A 128 -8.09 -6.50 -0.36
C ARG A 128 -8.19 -5.59 0.85
N MET A 129 -8.81 -4.44 0.66
CA MET A 129 -9.14 -3.53 1.74
C MET A 129 -10.60 -3.72 2.16
N PHE A 130 -10.81 -4.04 3.41
CA PHE A 130 -12.13 -4.03 4.05
C PHE A 130 -12.27 -2.80 4.94
N ARG A 131 -13.49 -2.34 5.14
CA ARG A 131 -13.79 -1.20 6.00
C ARG A 131 -13.61 -1.56 7.49
N LEU A 132 -13.09 -0.61 8.28
CA LEU A 132 -13.00 -0.78 9.73
C LEU A 132 -14.35 -0.63 10.44
N ASP A 133 -15.19 0.26 9.93
CA ASP A 133 -16.51 0.59 10.46
C ASP A 133 -17.57 -0.48 10.11
N TYR A 134 -17.49 -1.09 8.92
CA TYR A 134 -18.33 -2.18 8.44
C TYR A 134 -17.46 -3.34 7.97
N ARG A 135 -17.13 -4.25 8.87
CA ARG A 135 -16.08 -5.27 8.64
C ARG A 135 -16.39 -6.28 7.55
N GLU A 136 -17.64 -6.47 7.23
CA GLU A 136 -18.14 -7.34 6.16
C GLU A 136 -18.12 -6.64 4.79
N MET A 137 -17.89 -5.32 4.79
CA MET A 137 -17.86 -4.53 3.57
C MET A 137 -16.45 -4.47 3.00
N GLN A 138 -16.23 -5.08 1.83
CA GLN A 138 -15.03 -4.85 1.05
C GLN A 138 -15.07 -3.44 0.48
N TYR A 139 -14.07 -2.61 0.81
CA TYR A 139 -13.94 -1.29 0.18
C TYR A 139 -13.42 -1.41 -1.24
N THR A 140 -12.33 -2.15 -1.43
CA THR A 140 -11.76 -2.42 -2.75
C THR A 140 -10.89 -3.68 -2.74
N ALA A 141 -10.73 -4.31 -3.89
CA ALA A 141 -9.83 -5.45 -4.07
C ALA A 141 -8.49 -5.04 -4.68
N ALA A 142 -8.49 -4.06 -5.55
CA ALA A 142 -7.35 -3.42 -6.22
C ALA A 142 -7.87 -2.19 -6.97
N GLU A 143 -6.99 -1.49 -7.67
CA GLU A 143 -7.28 -0.19 -8.24
C GLU A 143 -6.94 -0.14 -9.74
N ILE A 144 -7.64 0.76 -10.44
CA ILE A 144 -7.32 1.18 -11.79
C ILE A 144 -7.13 2.70 -11.76
N TRP A 145 -6.07 3.18 -12.39
CA TRP A 145 -5.78 4.60 -12.51
C TRP A 145 -6.43 5.20 -13.75
N ASN A 146 -7.22 6.22 -13.55
CA ASN A 146 -7.85 6.96 -14.63
C ASN A 146 -7.50 8.47 -14.54
N GLY A 147 -6.20 8.76 -14.58
CA GLY A 147 -5.70 10.12 -14.66
C GLY A 147 -6.00 11.04 -13.48
N GLY A 148 -6.15 10.49 -12.31
CA GLY A 148 -6.48 11.20 -11.08
C GLY A 148 -7.85 10.83 -10.51
N ASP A 149 -8.62 10.04 -11.26
CA ASP A 149 -9.82 9.40 -10.74
C ASP A 149 -9.50 7.92 -10.50
N LEU A 150 -9.67 7.43 -9.29
CA LEU A 150 -9.48 6.02 -8.95
C LEU A 150 -10.75 5.24 -9.26
N ARG A 151 -10.59 4.14 -9.98
CA ARG A 151 -11.65 3.13 -10.09
C ARG A 151 -11.32 1.94 -9.18
N HIS A 152 -12.12 1.76 -8.16
CA HIS A 152 -12.01 0.68 -7.21
C HIS A 152 -12.60 -0.62 -7.79
N ILE A 153 -11.86 -1.72 -7.72
CA ILE A 153 -12.37 -3.03 -8.13
C ILE A 153 -13.17 -3.65 -7.00
N GLY A 154 -14.39 -4.06 -7.27
CA GLY A 154 -15.30 -4.61 -6.28
C GLY A 154 -15.63 -3.60 -5.16
N PHE A 155 -15.89 -2.35 -5.53
CA PHE A 155 -16.12 -1.24 -4.62
C PHE A 155 -17.38 -1.44 -3.75
N ASN A 156 -17.21 -1.26 -2.44
CA ASN A 156 -18.27 -1.34 -1.43
C ASN A 156 -19.16 -2.59 -1.56
N ARG A 157 -18.56 -3.76 -1.80
CA ARG A 157 -19.27 -5.03 -1.85
C ARG A 157 -19.53 -5.59 -0.44
N ASP A 158 -20.80 -5.82 -0.13
CA ASP A 158 -21.22 -6.52 1.09
C ASP A 158 -20.96 -8.02 0.96
N MET A 159 -19.96 -8.51 1.68
CA MET A 159 -19.49 -9.90 1.59
C MET A 159 -20.36 -10.89 2.39
N THR A 160 -21.47 -10.44 2.97
CA THR A 160 -22.52 -11.31 3.51
C THR A 160 -23.47 -11.80 2.42
N GLN A 161 -23.43 -11.20 1.23
CA GLN A 161 -24.27 -11.57 0.09
C GLN A 161 -23.55 -12.62 -0.76
N GLU A 162 -24.23 -13.73 -1.06
CA GLU A 162 -23.66 -14.87 -1.79
C GLU A 162 -23.19 -14.48 -3.20
N GLU A 163 -23.93 -13.63 -3.88
CA GLU A 163 -23.60 -13.10 -5.20
C GLU A 163 -22.24 -12.39 -5.24
N ASN A 164 -21.89 -11.66 -4.18
CA ASN A 164 -20.62 -10.95 -4.08
C ASN A 164 -19.44 -11.89 -3.81
N LEU A 165 -19.69 -13.09 -3.31
CA LEU A 165 -18.66 -14.09 -3.05
C LEU A 165 -18.24 -14.83 -4.32
N SER A 166 -19.12 -15.00 -5.30
CA SER A 166 -18.84 -15.70 -6.55
C SER A 166 -17.85 -14.93 -7.43
N ASP A 167 -17.90 -13.59 -7.40
CA ASP A 167 -17.10 -12.71 -8.26
C ASP A 167 -15.76 -12.28 -7.61
N MET A 168 -15.42 -12.84 -6.45
CA MET A 168 -14.27 -12.37 -5.66
C MET A 168 -12.90 -12.52 -6.33
N ASN A 169 -12.76 -13.36 -7.33
CA ASN A 169 -11.45 -13.62 -7.96
C ASN A 169 -11.30 -12.93 -9.32
N GLU A 170 -12.27 -12.10 -9.70
CA GLU A 170 -12.17 -11.31 -10.91
C GLU A 170 -11.23 -10.13 -10.68
N ASN A 171 -10.32 -9.95 -11.61
CA ASN A 171 -9.32 -8.91 -11.51
C ASN A 171 -9.70 -7.65 -12.34
N GLU A 172 -10.72 -7.73 -13.19
CA GLU A 172 -11.35 -6.62 -13.93
C GLU A 172 -10.38 -5.59 -14.54
N GLY A 173 -9.14 -6.00 -14.85
CA GLY A 173 -8.11 -5.11 -15.37
C GLY A 173 -7.39 -4.30 -14.30
N ALA A 174 -7.22 -4.84 -13.09
CA ALA A 174 -6.45 -4.21 -12.02
C ALA A 174 -5.06 -3.78 -12.49
N GLU A 175 -4.65 -2.57 -12.13
CA GLU A 175 -3.35 -2.02 -12.48
C GLU A 175 -2.40 -1.97 -11.29
N TYR A 176 -2.92 -1.75 -10.06
CA TYR A 176 -2.10 -1.74 -8.85
C TYR A 176 -2.89 -2.09 -7.59
N GLY A 177 -2.18 -2.36 -6.50
CA GLY A 177 -2.73 -2.54 -5.15
C GLY A 177 -2.23 -1.44 -4.22
N GLY A 178 -3.14 -0.88 -3.41
CA GLY A 178 -2.76 0.12 -2.41
C GLY A 178 -1.84 -0.45 -1.33
N TRP A 179 -1.00 0.40 -0.76
CA TRP A 179 0.01 -0.03 0.22
C TRP A 179 -0.55 -0.26 1.63
N TRP A 180 -1.88 -0.25 1.80
CA TRP A 180 -2.46 -0.88 2.98
C TRP A 180 -2.05 -2.36 3.11
N PHE A 181 -1.86 -3.07 1.96
CA PHE A 181 -1.22 -4.38 1.87
C PHE A 181 -0.92 -4.70 0.39
N ALA A 182 0.32 -4.52 -0.02
CA ALA A 182 0.77 -4.89 -1.36
C ALA A 182 2.06 -5.70 -1.28
N CYS A 183 2.24 -6.69 -2.16
CA CYS A 183 3.44 -7.52 -2.18
C CYS A 183 4.09 -7.45 -3.56
N TYR A 184 5.39 -7.14 -3.58
CA TYR A 184 6.19 -7.02 -4.80
C TYR A 184 7.36 -8.01 -4.80
N PRO A 185 7.75 -8.54 -5.97
CA PRO A 185 8.95 -9.36 -6.10
C PRO A 185 10.21 -8.54 -5.80
N MET A 186 11.18 -9.17 -5.12
CA MET A 186 12.45 -8.51 -4.74
C MET A 186 13.23 -8.03 -5.97
N ASP A 187 13.16 -8.74 -7.08
CA ASP A 187 13.84 -8.37 -8.33
C ASP A 187 13.39 -6.99 -8.87
N PHE A 188 12.15 -6.62 -8.62
CA PHE A 188 11.64 -5.28 -8.93
C PHE A 188 12.03 -4.28 -7.85
N VAL A 189 11.85 -4.63 -6.57
CA VAL A 189 12.09 -3.73 -5.44
C VAL A 189 13.56 -3.29 -5.36
N GLU A 190 14.52 -4.18 -5.63
CA GLU A 190 15.94 -3.82 -5.54
C GLU A 190 16.40 -2.79 -6.60
N LYS A 191 15.71 -2.76 -7.74
CA LYS A 191 16.04 -1.87 -8.88
C LYS A 191 15.22 -0.59 -8.88
N ASN A 192 14.11 -0.57 -8.16
CA ASN A 192 13.13 0.51 -8.20
C ASN A 192 12.83 1.02 -6.81
N ARG A 193 12.74 2.33 -6.68
CA ARG A 193 12.27 3.03 -5.49
C ARG A 193 11.08 3.90 -5.88
N PRO A 194 10.09 4.08 -4.99
CA PRO A 194 9.00 5.00 -5.26
C PRO A 194 9.50 6.43 -5.43
N MET A 195 8.77 7.23 -6.17
CA MET A 195 9.02 8.66 -6.25
C MET A 195 8.84 9.33 -4.88
N PRO A 196 9.61 10.39 -4.57
CA PRO A 196 9.57 11.04 -3.26
C PRO A 196 8.34 11.96 -3.12
N PHE A 197 7.16 11.39 -3.19
CA PHE A 197 5.89 12.12 -3.17
C PHE A 197 5.49 12.65 -1.79
N PHE A 198 6.10 12.15 -0.74
CA PHE A 198 5.77 12.37 0.66
C PHE A 198 4.49 11.64 1.09
N LEU A 199 3.32 11.99 0.52
CA LEU A 199 2.02 11.36 0.77
C LEU A 199 1.26 11.20 -0.53
N HIS A 200 0.50 10.11 -0.65
CA HIS A 200 -0.42 9.77 -1.75
C HIS A 200 0.25 9.59 -3.13
N CYS A 201 -0.35 8.78 -3.94
CA CYS A 201 0.08 8.39 -5.29
C CYS A 201 1.42 7.64 -5.38
N ASP A 202 2.08 7.34 -4.27
CA ASP A 202 3.29 6.52 -4.24
C ASP A 202 3.01 5.06 -4.60
N ASP A 203 1.91 4.51 -4.12
CA ASP A 203 1.37 3.20 -4.50
C ASP A 203 0.93 3.15 -5.96
N VAL A 204 0.27 4.21 -6.43
CA VAL A 204 -0.14 4.38 -7.83
C VAL A 204 1.08 4.36 -8.75
N GLU A 205 2.01 5.29 -8.55
CA GLU A 205 3.22 5.43 -9.37
C GLU A 205 4.02 4.13 -9.41
N TYR A 206 4.23 3.53 -8.25
CA TYR A 206 5.05 2.35 -8.15
C TYR A 206 4.40 1.12 -8.80
N GLY A 207 3.09 0.95 -8.62
CA GLY A 207 2.33 -0.12 -9.23
C GLY A 207 2.21 0.01 -10.74
N LEU A 208 1.88 1.19 -11.25
CA LEU A 208 1.83 1.46 -12.70
C LEU A 208 3.19 1.26 -13.37
N ARG A 209 4.27 1.70 -12.73
CA ARG A 209 5.64 1.50 -13.23
C ARG A 209 6.07 0.03 -13.22
N HIS A 210 5.53 -0.78 -12.31
CA HIS A 210 5.72 -2.22 -12.35
C HIS A 210 5.12 -2.82 -13.63
N GLY A 211 3.94 -2.36 -14.03
CA GLY A 211 3.28 -2.75 -15.28
C GLY A 211 2.72 -4.15 -15.32
N GLY A 212 2.79 -4.90 -14.21
CA GLY A 212 2.19 -6.23 -14.07
C GLY A 212 0.76 -6.14 -13.56
N THR A 213 -0.02 -7.18 -13.85
CA THR A 213 -1.39 -7.26 -13.34
C THR A 213 -1.40 -7.84 -11.93
N PRO A 214 -1.89 -7.11 -10.92
CA PRO A 214 -1.90 -7.60 -9.55
C PRO A 214 -2.72 -8.89 -9.40
N ILE A 215 -2.15 -9.87 -8.73
CA ILE A 215 -2.87 -11.06 -8.31
C ILE A 215 -3.73 -10.70 -7.12
N ILE A 216 -5.03 -10.95 -7.23
CA ILE A 216 -6.02 -10.74 -6.18
C ILE A 216 -6.52 -12.11 -5.72
N LEU A 217 -6.30 -12.44 -4.45
CA LEU A 217 -6.77 -13.70 -3.88
C LEU A 217 -7.66 -13.46 -2.68
N ASN A 218 -8.74 -14.22 -2.59
CA ASN A 218 -9.61 -14.19 -1.42
C ASN A 218 -8.86 -14.60 -0.14
N GLY A 219 -9.05 -13.81 0.94
CA GLY A 219 -8.41 -14.03 2.23
C GLY A 219 -6.99 -13.46 2.35
N ILE A 220 -6.46 -12.79 1.33
CA ILE A 220 -5.34 -11.86 1.46
C ILE A 220 -5.94 -10.48 1.60
N GLN A 221 -6.07 -9.98 2.82
CA GLN A 221 -6.86 -8.80 3.12
C GLN A 221 -6.48 -8.14 4.44
N VAL A 222 -6.80 -6.86 4.57
CA VAL A 222 -6.71 -6.08 5.80
C VAL A 222 -7.95 -5.22 5.98
N TRP A 223 -8.19 -4.75 7.20
CA TRP A 223 -9.21 -3.74 7.50
C TRP A 223 -8.55 -2.40 7.72
N HIS A 224 -9.05 -1.37 7.08
CA HIS A 224 -8.48 -0.05 7.09
C HIS A 224 -9.56 1.03 7.12
N GLU A 225 -9.22 2.22 7.61
CA GLU A 225 -10.11 3.37 7.53
C GLU A 225 -10.18 3.87 6.08
N THR A 226 -11.38 4.20 5.61
CA THR A 226 -11.58 4.68 4.23
C THR A 226 -11.12 6.13 4.07
N CYS A 227 -10.73 6.50 2.85
CA CYS A 227 -10.26 7.86 2.53
C CYS A 227 -11.29 8.96 2.78
N GLU A 228 -12.58 8.61 2.88
CA GLU A 228 -13.67 9.56 3.18
C GLU A 228 -13.45 10.31 4.49
N TYR A 229 -12.80 9.69 5.48
CA TYR A 229 -12.55 10.26 6.79
C TYR A 229 -11.23 11.03 6.90
N ARG A 230 -10.42 11.04 5.84
CA ARG A 230 -9.05 11.62 5.85
C ARG A 230 -8.90 12.90 5.03
N GLN A 231 -9.99 13.54 4.69
CA GLN A 231 -9.97 14.76 3.87
C GLN A 231 -9.35 15.92 4.64
N SER A 232 -8.33 16.55 4.04
CA SER A 232 -7.71 17.79 4.55
C SER A 232 -7.18 18.65 3.41
N PRO A 233 -7.01 19.96 3.62
CA PRO A 233 -6.39 20.83 2.61
C PRO A 233 -4.99 20.39 2.19
N VAL A 234 -4.20 19.88 3.12
CA VAL A 234 -2.84 19.37 2.85
C VAL A 234 -2.89 18.12 1.97
N ILE A 235 -3.83 17.22 2.23
CA ILE A 235 -4.06 16.05 1.38
C ILE A 235 -4.47 16.48 -0.03
N ALA A 236 -5.37 17.47 -0.17
CA ALA A 236 -5.76 17.99 -1.47
C ALA A 236 -4.57 18.57 -2.27
N TYR A 237 -3.57 19.17 -1.59
CA TYR A 237 -2.32 19.58 -2.22
C TYR A 237 -1.56 18.38 -2.80
N TYR A 238 -1.28 17.36 -1.98
CA TYR A 238 -0.51 16.20 -2.42
C TYR A 238 -1.25 15.39 -3.48
N ASP A 239 -2.55 15.16 -3.34
CA ASP A 239 -3.37 14.48 -4.34
C ASP A 239 -3.28 15.17 -5.71
N THR A 240 -3.40 16.49 -5.74
CA THR A 240 -3.33 17.24 -7.00
C THR A 240 -1.93 17.24 -7.59
N ARG A 241 -0.92 17.63 -6.80
CA ARG A 241 0.46 17.70 -7.23
C ARG A 241 0.97 16.34 -7.73
N ASN A 242 0.75 15.29 -6.94
CA ASN A 242 1.29 13.98 -7.26
C ASN A 242 0.56 13.32 -8.42
N THR A 243 -0.74 13.56 -8.57
CA THR A 243 -1.50 13.17 -9.77
C THR A 243 -0.89 13.77 -11.05
N LEU A 244 -0.50 15.05 -11.04
CA LEU A 244 0.16 15.68 -12.18
C LEU A 244 1.47 14.99 -12.52
N PHE A 245 2.30 14.67 -11.50
CA PHE A 245 3.55 13.93 -11.70
C PHE A 245 3.32 12.53 -12.24
N VAL A 246 2.36 11.77 -11.69
CA VAL A 246 2.05 10.42 -12.18
C VAL A 246 1.63 10.46 -13.63
N ASN A 247 0.76 11.40 -14.01
CA ASN A 247 0.27 11.53 -15.38
C ASN A 247 1.37 11.94 -16.35
N GLU A 248 2.25 12.86 -15.96
CA GLU A 248 3.37 13.30 -16.80
C GLU A 248 4.38 12.17 -17.06
N PHE A 249 4.72 11.38 -16.05
CA PHE A 249 5.81 10.41 -16.15
C PHE A 249 5.38 9.02 -16.61
N LEU A 250 4.11 8.65 -16.42
CA LEU A 250 3.65 7.27 -16.66
C LEU A 250 2.56 7.17 -17.72
N ASN A 251 2.11 8.30 -18.27
CA ASN A 251 0.93 8.26 -19.10
C ASN A 251 1.01 9.21 -20.30
N ASP A 252 1.47 8.70 -21.43
CA ASP A 252 1.43 9.39 -22.71
C ASP A 252 -0.01 9.65 -23.23
N ILE A 253 -1.05 9.28 -22.47
CA ILE A 253 -2.45 9.24 -22.91
C ILE A 253 -3.26 10.41 -22.36
N PHE A 254 -2.74 11.19 -21.37
CA PHE A 254 -3.53 12.27 -20.77
C PHE A 254 -3.54 13.53 -21.61
N ASP A 255 -4.75 13.96 -21.91
CA ASP A 255 -4.99 15.32 -22.38
C ASP A 255 -4.72 16.28 -21.19
N TYR A 256 -3.67 17.09 -21.36
CA TYR A 256 -3.25 18.06 -20.35
C TYR A 256 -4.35 19.09 -20.06
N ASP A 257 -5.17 19.41 -21.05
CA ASP A 257 -6.29 20.33 -20.89
C ASP A 257 -7.38 19.76 -19.99
N ASP A 258 -7.69 18.47 -20.08
CA ASP A 258 -8.63 17.78 -19.17
C ASP A 258 -8.16 17.81 -17.72
N VAL A 259 -6.87 17.59 -17.48
CA VAL A 259 -6.28 17.63 -16.15
C VAL A 259 -6.35 19.04 -15.56
N LEU A 260 -6.01 20.06 -16.36
CA LEU A 260 -6.10 21.46 -15.94
C LEU A 260 -7.55 21.89 -15.68
N ASP A 261 -8.50 21.44 -16.47
CA ASP A 261 -9.90 21.79 -16.27
C ASP A 261 -10.48 21.15 -15.00
N LYS A 262 -10.17 19.88 -14.72
CA LYS A 262 -10.52 19.24 -13.45
C LYS A 262 -9.91 19.98 -12.26
N TRP A 263 -8.68 20.42 -12.36
CA TRP A 263 -8.01 21.18 -11.31
C TRP A 263 -8.65 22.57 -11.10
N LYS A 264 -8.94 23.33 -12.16
CA LYS A 264 -9.69 24.61 -12.09
C LYS A 264 -11.06 24.42 -11.45
N GLN A 265 -11.75 23.30 -11.78
CA GLN A 265 -13.03 22.96 -11.16
C GLN A 265 -12.88 22.74 -9.65
N LYS A 266 -11.88 21.97 -9.19
CA LYS A 266 -11.61 21.77 -7.77
C LYS A 266 -11.36 23.08 -7.01
N ILE A 267 -10.60 23.99 -7.60
CA ILE A 267 -10.35 25.33 -7.04
C ILE A 267 -11.67 26.13 -6.95
N THR A 268 -12.44 26.16 -8.02
CA THR A 268 -13.70 26.87 -8.08
C THR A 268 -14.68 26.36 -7.01
N GLU A 269 -14.76 25.04 -6.84
CA GLU A 269 -15.59 24.42 -5.79
C GLU A 269 -15.13 24.81 -4.40
N ALA A 270 -13.82 24.79 -4.11
CA ALA A 270 -13.27 25.20 -2.83
C ALA A 270 -13.57 26.67 -2.55
N HIS A 271 -13.45 27.54 -3.56
CA HIS A 271 -13.80 28.96 -3.48
C HIS A 271 -15.27 29.16 -3.12
N LEU A 272 -16.18 28.54 -3.85
CA LEU A 272 -17.62 28.64 -3.63
C LEU A 272 -18.04 28.13 -2.25
N LYS A 273 -17.37 27.08 -1.74
CA LYS A 273 -17.58 26.51 -0.41
C LYS A 273 -16.87 27.32 0.70
N ARG A 274 -16.12 28.37 0.35
CA ARG A 274 -15.30 29.20 1.27
C ARG A 274 -14.26 28.37 2.03
N GLU A 275 -13.72 27.32 1.42
CA GLU A 275 -12.64 26.47 1.92
C GLU A 275 -11.28 27.08 1.57
N TRP A 276 -11.00 28.30 2.07
CA TRP A 276 -9.85 29.14 1.66
C TRP A 276 -8.50 28.45 1.76
N LEU A 277 -8.29 27.65 2.79
CA LEU A 277 -7.03 26.92 2.93
C LEU A 277 -6.89 25.82 1.88
N LYS A 278 -7.96 25.13 1.56
CA LYS A 278 -7.98 24.11 0.51
C LYS A 278 -7.77 24.74 -0.88
N GLU A 279 -8.44 25.85 -1.16
CA GLU A 279 -8.22 26.64 -2.38
C GLU A 279 -6.74 27.03 -2.53
N TYR A 280 -6.14 27.59 -1.46
CA TYR A 280 -4.71 27.93 -1.46
C TYR A 280 -3.82 26.71 -1.72
N CYS A 281 -4.08 25.57 -1.05
CA CYS A 281 -3.32 24.33 -1.25
C CYS A 281 -3.45 23.80 -2.67
N LEU A 282 -4.64 23.87 -3.28
CA LEU A 282 -4.86 23.49 -4.67
C LEU A 282 -4.09 24.39 -5.66
N ILE A 283 -4.06 25.70 -5.41
CA ILE A 283 -3.28 26.65 -6.24
C ILE A 283 -1.78 26.36 -6.13
N MET A 284 -1.29 26.02 -4.94
CA MET A 284 0.13 25.75 -4.71
C MET A 284 0.57 24.37 -5.22
N ALA A 285 -0.34 23.52 -5.63
CA ALA A 285 -0.05 22.18 -6.15
C ALA A 285 0.47 22.20 -7.59
N LEU A 286 0.30 23.31 -8.33
CA LEU A 286 0.90 23.58 -9.63
C LEU A 286 2.32 24.12 -9.52
#